data_1963681b8a6465b164b67c34439cdefd
#
_entry.id   1963681b8a6465b164b67c34439cdefd
#
_cell.length_a   1.000
_cell.length_b   1.000
_cell.length_c   1.000
_cell.angle_alpha   90.00
_cell.angle_beta   90.00
_cell.angle_gamma   90.00
#
_symmetry.space_group_name_H-M   'P 1'
#
loop_
_entity.id
_entity.type
_entity.pdbx_description
1 polymer ?
#
loop_
_entity_poly.entity_id
_entity_poly.type
_entity_poly.pdbx_seq_one_letter_code
_entity_poly.pdbx_strand_id
1 'polypeptide(L)'
;MKFEPELLRFENGDLVQDAASWRMRREEILNILRREEYGCSPLPPASVEGEILSSNPICCSGHACLQRIQISFDTDKGRFSFPFNLFLPNSDTPVPLFVLLNFRPDEYDRYYPAEEIIDNGFALAVIHYNDVTADTTDMNDGLSGMYDREQYSWGKIGMWAFGASRVLDYLLTRPEIDGENAAVIGHSRLGKTALWCAAQDERFRFGISNDSGSGGAAYGHAKVEGNEMIKDSIYYFPYCYCEKYPSWMGHDHELPFDQHLLLAAIAPL
;
A
#
# COMPACT_ATOMS: atom_id res chain seq x y z
N MET A 1 15.74 -30.98 3.38
CA MET A 1 14.89 -30.24 4.33
C MET A 1 14.48 -28.97 3.59
N LYS A 2 13.19 -28.68 3.40
CA LYS A 2 12.77 -27.42 2.77
C LYS A 2 13.11 -26.31 3.76
N PHE A 3 13.85 -25.31 3.32
CA PHE A 3 14.04 -24.08 4.11
C PHE A 3 12.69 -23.37 4.18
N GLU A 4 12.22 -23.10 5.37
CA GLU A 4 11.02 -22.30 5.63
C GLU A 4 11.45 -21.16 6.54
N PRO A 5 11.29 -19.90 6.12
CA PRO A 5 11.68 -18.76 6.93
C PRO A 5 10.89 -18.72 8.23
N GLU A 6 11.59 -18.83 9.38
CA GLU A 6 10.96 -18.78 10.68
C GLU A 6 10.62 -17.33 11.08
N LEU A 7 9.38 -17.10 11.48
CA LEU A 7 8.91 -15.75 11.87
C LEU A 7 9.74 -15.17 13.03
N LEU A 8 9.92 -15.97 14.09
CA LEU A 8 10.54 -15.53 15.35
C LEU A 8 12.04 -15.88 15.43
N ARG A 9 12.72 -15.92 14.27
CA ARG A 9 14.17 -16.12 14.18
C ARG A 9 14.81 -15.10 13.24
N PHE A 10 15.86 -14.44 13.72
CA PHE A 10 16.68 -13.54 12.93
C PHE A 10 17.48 -14.28 11.85
N GLU A 11 17.92 -13.57 10.79
CA GLU A 11 18.81 -14.14 9.75
C GLU A 11 20.14 -14.68 10.36
N ASN A 12 20.62 -14.13 11.47
CA ASN A 12 21.82 -14.59 12.18
C ASN A 12 21.59 -15.86 13.03
N GLY A 13 20.34 -16.34 13.13
CA GLY A 13 19.95 -17.53 13.85
C GLY A 13 19.46 -17.28 15.30
N ASP A 14 19.54 -16.06 15.82
CA ASP A 14 19.03 -15.72 17.15
C ASP A 14 17.50 -15.77 17.19
N LEU A 15 16.94 -16.07 18.38
CA LEU A 15 15.49 -16.11 18.58
C LEU A 15 14.95 -14.75 19.06
N VAL A 16 13.77 -14.41 18.58
CA VAL A 16 12.95 -13.33 19.15
C VAL A 16 12.44 -13.79 20.54
N GLN A 17 12.68 -13.01 21.58
CA GLN A 17 12.36 -13.36 22.96
C GLN A 17 11.29 -12.48 23.60
N ASP A 18 11.12 -11.25 23.08
CA ASP A 18 10.22 -10.25 23.65
C ASP A 18 9.78 -9.23 22.57
N ALA A 19 8.94 -8.27 22.98
CA ALA A 19 8.44 -7.21 22.08
C ALA A 19 9.57 -6.31 21.55
N ALA A 20 10.66 -6.08 22.29
CA ALA A 20 11.77 -5.26 21.84
C ALA A 20 12.56 -5.95 20.72
N SER A 21 12.90 -7.23 20.91
CA SER A 21 13.54 -8.05 19.88
C SER A 21 12.61 -8.30 18.69
N TRP A 22 11.27 -8.37 18.91
CA TRP A 22 10.30 -8.42 17.81
C TRP A 22 10.37 -7.16 16.92
N ARG A 23 10.45 -5.95 17.49
CA ARG A 23 10.61 -4.71 16.69
C ARG A 23 11.86 -4.74 15.82
N MET A 24 12.96 -5.26 16.34
CA MET A 24 14.20 -5.44 15.56
C MET A 24 14.01 -6.47 14.44
N ARG A 25 13.35 -7.61 14.72
CA ARG A 25 13.06 -8.63 13.73
C ARG A 25 12.09 -8.11 12.65
N ARG A 26 11.08 -7.35 13.05
CA ARG A 26 10.16 -6.70 12.12
C ARG A 26 10.90 -5.80 11.12
N GLU A 27 11.83 -4.97 11.60
CA GLU A 27 12.63 -4.13 10.70
C GLU A 27 13.55 -4.97 9.80
N GLU A 28 14.12 -6.05 10.30
CA GLU A 28 14.87 -7.01 9.48
C GLU A 28 13.98 -7.64 8.40
N ILE A 29 12.76 -8.04 8.72
CA ILE A 29 11.76 -8.54 7.76
C ILE A 29 11.47 -7.49 6.69
N LEU A 30 11.21 -6.24 7.07
CA LEU A 30 10.97 -5.15 6.11
C LEU A 30 12.18 -4.94 5.19
N ASN A 31 13.41 -5.04 5.72
CA ASN A 31 14.62 -4.92 4.92
C ASN A 31 14.82 -6.10 3.96
N ILE A 32 14.43 -7.30 4.35
CA ILE A 32 14.41 -8.47 3.45
C ILE A 32 13.42 -8.21 2.30
N LEU A 33 12.19 -7.79 2.59
CA LEU A 33 11.16 -7.51 1.58
C LEU A 33 11.55 -6.35 0.65
N ARG A 34 12.18 -5.30 1.19
CA ARG A 34 12.72 -4.19 0.38
C ARG A 34 13.82 -4.68 -0.57
N ARG A 35 14.71 -5.53 -0.10
CA ARG A 35 15.84 -6.04 -0.89
C ARG A 35 15.40 -7.04 -1.95
N GLU A 36 14.43 -7.89 -1.65
CA GLU A 36 14.12 -9.07 -2.45
C GLU A 36 12.86 -8.93 -3.31
N GLU A 37 11.89 -8.09 -2.92
CA GLU A 37 10.56 -8.07 -3.55
C GLU A 37 10.11 -6.67 -3.98
N TYR A 38 9.92 -5.71 -3.05
CA TYR A 38 9.25 -4.44 -3.36
C TYR A 38 10.18 -3.28 -3.69
N GLY A 39 11.44 -3.36 -3.27
CA GLY A 39 12.43 -2.28 -3.39
C GLY A 39 12.36 -1.25 -2.26
N CYS A 40 13.32 -0.32 -2.28
CA CYS A 40 13.42 0.75 -1.29
C CYS A 40 12.68 1.99 -1.78
N SER A 41 11.80 2.53 -0.94
CA SER A 41 11.12 3.80 -1.17
C SER A 41 11.97 4.99 -0.66
N PRO A 42 11.78 6.21 -1.22
CA PRO A 42 12.36 7.42 -0.66
C PRO A 42 11.79 7.71 0.75
N LEU A 43 12.46 8.59 1.47
CA LEU A 43 11.92 9.10 2.72
C LEU A 43 10.64 9.93 2.45
N PRO A 44 9.71 9.99 3.42
CA PRO A 44 8.56 10.87 3.31
C PRO A 44 8.98 12.33 3.09
N PRO A 45 8.24 13.12 2.28
CA PRO A 45 8.50 14.54 2.13
C PRO A 45 8.25 15.28 3.45
N ALA A 46 8.83 16.45 3.60
CA ALA A 46 8.69 17.26 4.82
C ALA A 46 7.22 17.71 5.08
N SER A 47 6.43 17.86 4.02
CA SER A 47 5.01 18.22 4.09
C SER A 47 4.25 17.73 2.87
N VAL A 48 2.94 17.53 3.04
CA VAL A 48 1.98 17.29 1.97
C VAL A 48 0.90 18.35 2.05
N GLU A 49 0.66 19.06 0.96
CA GLU A 49 -0.38 20.08 0.84
C GLU A 49 -1.57 19.51 0.08
N GLY A 50 -2.79 19.98 0.37
CA GLY A 50 -4.00 19.58 -0.33
C GLY A 50 -4.84 20.76 -0.76
N GLU A 51 -5.37 20.70 -1.99
CA GLU A 51 -6.30 21.66 -2.55
C GLU A 51 -7.61 20.96 -2.91
N ILE A 52 -8.73 21.50 -2.43
CA ILE A 52 -10.07 21.00 -2.79
C ILE A 52 -10.43 21.53 -4.17
N LEU A 53 -10.42 20.67 -5.19
CA LEU A 53 -10.76 21.03 -6.56
C LEU A 53 -12.27 21.16 -6.79
N SER A 54 -13.05 20.30 -6.12
CA SER A 54 -14.51 20.33 -6.17
C SER A 54 -15.11 19.75 -4.90
N SER A 55 -16.36 20.12 -4.61
CA SER A 55 -17.11 19.62 -3.46
C SER A 55 -18.59 19.46 -3.80
N ASN A 56 -19.12 18.26 -3.48
CA ASN A 56 -20.55 17.97 -3.54
C ASN A 56 -21.05 17.67 -2.10
N PRO A 57 -21.74 18.61 -1.44
CA PRO A 57 -22.14 18.46 -0.05
C PRO A 57 -23.34 17.52 0.18
N ILE A 58 -23.97 17.00 -0.87
CA ILE A 58 -25.17 16.15 -0.82
C ILE A 58 -24.95 14.77 -1.46
N CYS A 59 -23.74 14.24 -1.35
CA CYS A 59 -23.39 12.90 -1.80
C CYS A 59 -24.05 11.82 -0.92
N CYS A 60 -24.16 10.59 -1.42
CA CYS A 60 -24.74 9.43 -0.72
C CYS A 60 -26.10 9.79 -0.09
N SER A 61 -27.04 10.25 -0.93
CA SER A 61 -28.39 10.65 -0.51
C SER A 61 -28.42 11.75 0.57
N GLY A 62 -27.37 12.56 0.66
CA GLY A 62 -27.23 13.64 1.64
C GLY A 62 -26.52 13.21 2.94
N HIS A 63 -26.03 11.98 3.03
CA HIS A 63 -25.33 11.49 4.23
C HIS A 63 -23.84 11.86 4.25
N ALA A 64 -23.29 12.31 3.13
CA ALA A 64 -21.87 12.66 3.01
C ALA A 64 -21.60 13.87 2.12
N CYS A 65 -20.41 14.46 2.31
CA CYS A 65 -19.79 15.37 1.37
C CYS A 65 -18.74 14.61 0.55
N LEU A 66 -18.81 14.68 -0.79
CA LEU A 66 -17.76 14.20 -1.68
C LEU A 66 -16.85 15.35 -2.09
N GLN A 67 -15.57 15.25 -1.80
CA GLN A 67 -14.55 16.22 -2.20
C GLN A 67 -13.57 15.55 -3.16
N ARG A 68 -13.26 16.19 -4.29
CA ARG A 68 -12.08 15.87 -5.08
C ARG A 68 -10.93 16.76 -4.63
N ILE A 69 -9.88 16.16 -4.17
CA ILE A 69 -8.74 16.84 -3.53
C ILE A 69 -7.48 16.50 -4.33
N GLN A 70 -6.68 17.50 -4.68
CA GLN A 70 -5.34 17.31 -5.21
C GLN A 70 -4.33 17.47 -4.10
N ILE A 71 -3.54 16.45 -3.82
CA ILE A 71 -2.37 16.59 -2.95
C ILE A 71 -1.13 16.90 -3.77
N SER A 72 -0.18 17.58 -3.14
CA SER A 72 1.12 17.89 -3.72
C SER A 72 2.22 17.88 -2.68
N PHE A 73 3.41 17.45 -3.08
CA PHE A 73 4.60 17.35 -2.25
C PHE A 73 5.88 17.43 -3.08
N ASP A 74 6.98 17.75 -2.42
CA ASP A 74 8.28 17.82 -3.07
C ASP A 74 8.93 16.44 -3.18
N THR A 75 9.65 16.24 -4.28
CA THR A 75 10.41 15.05 -4.64
C THR A 75 11.81 15.44 -5.06
N ASP A 76 12.69 14.47 -5.36
CA ASP A 76 14.05 14.74 -5.80
C ASP A 76 14.12 15.57 -7.10
N LYS A 77 13.11 15.44 -7.98
CA LYS A 77 13.08 16.10 -9.30
C LYS A 77 12.04 17.22 -9.41
N GLY A 78 11.51 17.68 -8.28
CA GLY A 78 10.56 18.79 -8.22
C GLY A 78 9.24 18.40 -7.56
N ARG A 79 8.22 19.25 -7.74
CA ARG A 79 6.92 19.06 -7.10
C ARG A 79 6.07 18.08 -7.90
N PHE A 80 5.53 17.08 -7.20
CA PHE A 80 4.58 16.11 -7.74
C PHE A 80 3.20 16.32 -7.13
N SER A 81 2.14 16.04 -7.91
CA SER A 81 0.76 16.13 -7.44
C SER A 81 -0.12 15.08 -8.11
N PHE A 82 -1.13 14.59 -7.38
CA PHE A 82 -2.18 13.73 -7.92
C PHE A 82 -3.48 13.93 -7.14
N PRO A 83 -4.66 13.68 -7.78
CA PRO A 83 -5.95 13.83 -7.12
C PRO A 83 -6.40 12.53 -6.44
N PHE A 84 -7.28 12.68 -5.43
CA PHE A 84 -8.08 11.60 -4.87
C PHE A 84 -9.48 12.10 -4.52
N ASN A 85 -10.42 11.18 -4.31
CA ASN A 85 -11.77 11.49 -3.89
C ASN A 85 -11.93 11.16 -2.41
N LEU A 86 -12.51 12.07 -1.62
CA LEU A 86 -12.84 11.88 -0.22
C LEU A 86 -14.35 11.92 -0.03
N PHE A 87 -14.94 10.80 0.36
CA PHE A 87 -16.29 10.71 0.87
C PHE A 87 -16.23 10.89 2.38
N LEU A 88 -16.80 11.96 2.89
CA LEU A 88 -16.76 12.33 4.29
C LEU A 88 -18.18 12.34 4.86
N PRO A 89 -18.53 11.42 5.80
CA PRO A 89 -19.87 11.39 6.39
C PRO A 89 -20.15 12.66 7.19
N ASN A 90 -21.43 13.04 7.23
CA ASN A 90 -21.87 14.13 8.09
C ASN A 90 -21.80 13.66 9.56
N SER A 91 -20.81 14.16 10.29
CA SER A 91 -20.55 13.78 11.69
C SER A 91 -20.11 14.97 12.52
N ASP A 92 -20.54 15.03 13.77
CA ASP A 92 -20.10 16.03 14.76
C ASP A 92 -18.77 15.66 15.45
N THR A 93 -18.26 14.45 15.19
CA THR A 93 -17.00 13.92 15.76
C THR A 93 -16.11 13.40 14.66
N PRO A 94 -14.77 13.37 14.87
CA PRO A 94 -13.85 12.74 13.94
C PRO A 94 -14.24 11.29 13.64
N VAL A 95 -14.10 10.86 12.39
CA VAL A 95 -14.50 9.53 11.92
C VAL A 95 -13.31 8.72 11.46
N PRO A 96 -13.31 7.37 11.67
CA PRO A 96 -12.28 6.50 11.17
C PRO A 96 -12.27 6.47 9.64
N LEU A 97 -11.13 6.08 9.05
CA LEU A 97 -10.82 6.26 7.63
C LEU A 97 -10.50 4.94 6.93
N PHE A 98 -11.10 4.74 5.75
CA PHE A 98 -10.58 3.82 4.75
C PHE A 98 -9.85 4.57 3.63
N VAL A 99 -8.65 4.12 3.28
CA VAL A 99 -7.90 4.54 2.08
C VAL A 99 -7.96 3.40 1.08
N LEU A 100 -8.75 3.56 0.02
CA LEU A 100 -8.94 2.58 -1.03
C LEU A 100 -8.06 2.91 -2.23
N LEU A 101 -7.19 1.98 -2.60
CA LEU A 101 -6.51 1.97 -3.88
C LEU A 101 -7.44 1.32 -4.91
N ASN A 102 -7.87 2.07 -5.92
CA ASN A 102 -8.86 1.62 -6.89
C ASN A 102 -8.32 1.59 -8.32
N PHE A 103 -8.75 0.60 -9.11
CA PHE A 103 -8.42 0.45 -10.54
C PHE A 103 -9.17 1.44 -11.44
N ARG A 104 -10.24 2.05 -10.96
CA ARG A 104 -11.13 2.86 -11.78
C ARG A 104 -11.13 4.31 -11.33
N PRO A 105 -11.17 5.25 -12.29
CA PRO A 105 -11.19 6.67 -11.99
C PRO A 105 -12.57 7.19 -11.58
N ASP A 106 -13.63 6.38 -11.73
CA ASP A 106 -15.01 6.81 -11.54
C ASP A 106 -15.31 7.14 -10.09
N GLU A 107 -16.00 8.26 -9.87
CA GLU A 107 -16.42 8.68 -8.51
C GLU A 107 -17.41 7.71 -7.89
N TYR A 108 -18.28 7.11 -8.72
CA TYR A 108 -19.27 6.14 -8.30
C TYR A 108 -19.01 4.80 -9.00
N ASP A 109 -18.09 4.05 -8.44
CA ASP A 109 -17.79 2.72 -8.94
C ASP A 109 -18.60 1.67 -8.17
N ARG A 110 -19.39 0.87 -8.90
CA ARG A 110 -20.18 -0.23 -8.35
C ARG A 110 -19.38 -1.33 -7.64
N TYR A 111 -18.05 -1.29 -7.73
CA TYR A 111 -17.15 -2.28 -7.13
C TYR A 111 -16.66 -1.90 -5.74
N TYR A 112 -17.03 -0.72 -5.24
CA TYR A 112 -16.80 -0.39 -3.84
C TYR A 112 -18.06 0.18 -3.19
N PRO A 113 -18.38 -0.25 -1.95
CA PRO A 113 -19.63 0.09 -1.28
C PRO A 113 -19.53 1.42 -0.52
N ALA A 114 -19.40 2.55 -1.26
CA ALA A 114 -19.22 3.86 -0.64
C ALA A 114 -20.37 4.22 0.30
N GLU A 115 -21.63 3.98 -0.10
CA GLU A 115 -22.80 4.29 0.73
C GLU A 115 -22.81 3.47 2.02
N GLU A 116 -22.51 2.17 1.95
CA GLU A 116 -22.45 1.30 3.14
C GLU A 116 -21.33 1.70 4.09
N ILE A 117 -20.18 2.14 3.57
CA ILE A 117 -19.06 2.62 4.38
C ILE A 117 -19.46 3.91 5.10
N ILE A 118 -20.08 4.85 4.39
CA ILE A 118 -20.57 6.12 4.94
C ILE A 118 -21.67 5.89 5.99
N ASP A 119 -22.65 5.04 5.69
CA ASP A 119 -23.76 4.74 6.60
C ASP A 119 -23.29 4.05 7.89
N ASN A 120 -22.13 3.40 7.87
CA ASN A 120 -21.48 2.86 9.05
C ASN A 120 -20.52 3.86 9.75
N GLY A 121 -20.50 5.13 9.33
CA GLY A 121 -19.77 6.20 10.00
C GLY A 121 -18.28 6.27 9.69
N PHE A 122 -17.83 5.70 8.57
CA PHE A 122 -16.44 5.76 8.14
C PHE A 122 -16.25 6.75 6.99
N ALA A 123 -15.15 7.49 6.97
CA ALA A 123 -14.70 8.22 5.79
C ALA A 123 -14.04 7.24 4.79
N LEU A 124 -14.15 7.57 3.49
CA LEU A 124 -13.53 6.80 2.41
C LEU A 124 -12.74 7.72 1.49
N ALA A 125 -11.42 7.56 1.47
CA ALA A 125 -10.53 8.18 0.50
C ALA A 125 -10.25 7.18 -0.63
N VAL A 126 -10.56 7.54 -1.88
CA VAL A 126 -10.39 6.69 -3.07
C VAL A 126 -9.29 7.26 -3.95
N ILE A 127 -8.23 6.49 -4.14
CA ILE A 127 -7.08 6.82 -4.99
C ILE A 127 -7.18 5.98 -6.26
N HIS A 128 -7.31 6.64 -7.41
CA HIS A 128 -7.10 5.95 -8.68
C HIS A 128 -5.59 5.76 -8.89
N TYR A 129 -5.15 4.52 -8.87
CA TYR A 129 -3.73 4.15 -8.83
C TYR A 129 -2.88 4.72 -9.99
N ASN A 130 -3.49 4.85 -11.18
CA ASN A 130 -2.83 5.43 -12.34
C ASN A 130 -2.57 6.95 -12.21
N ASP A 131 -3.27 7.65 -11.32
CA ASP A 131 -2.98 9.06 -11.04
C ASP A 131 -1.68 9.22 -10.23
N VAL A 132 -1.25 8.18 -9.52
CA VAL A 132 0.05 8.15 -8.84
C VAL A 132 1.16 7.80 -9.83
N THR A 133 1.03 6.69 -10.55
CA THR A 133 1.93 6.25 -11.63
C THR A 133 1.20 5.20 -12.47
N ALA A 134 1.35 5.25 -13.79
CA ALA A 134 0.64 4.37 -14.71
C ALA A 134 1.03 2.89 -14.54
N ASP A 135 0.07 2.00 -14.75
CA ASP A 135 0.23 0.54 -14.69
C ASP A 135 0.88 -0.01 -15.97
N THR A 136 2.07 0.47 -16.24
CA THR A 136 2.86 0.15 -17.45
C THR A 136 4.33 -0.05 -17.09
N THR A 137 5.09 -0.55 -18.06
CA THR A 137 6.55 -0.69 -17.96
C THR A 137 7.31 0.65 -18.03
N ASP A 138 6.62 1.75 -18.37
CA ASP A 138 7.24 3.07 -18.37
C ASP A 138 7.51 3.51 -16.91
N MET A 139 8.77 3.72 -16.60
CA MET A 139 9.24 4.16 -15.29
C MET A 139 9.61 5.65 -15.27
N ASN A 140 9.21 6.40 -16.29
CA ASN A 140 9.40 7.87 -16.36
C ASN A 140 8.08 8.64 -16.20
N ASP A 141 6.96 7.94 -16.00
CA ASP A 141 5.64 8.55 -15.82
C ASP A 141 5.30 8.79 -14.33
N GLY A 142 4.44 9.77 -14.07
CA GLY A 142 3.91 10.02 -12.72
C GLY A 142 4.98 10.05 -11.65
N LEU A 143 4.70 9.44 -10.51
CA LEU A 143 5.63 9.38 -9.37
C LEU A 143 6.94 8.65 -9.71
N SER A 144 6.91 7.66 -10.61
CA SER A 144 8.11 6.91 -10.98
C SER A 144 9.16 7.79 -11.68
N GLY A 145 8.73 8.80 -12.43
CA GLY A 145 9.62 9.77 -13.08
C GLY A 145 10.23 10.79 -12.13
N MET A 146 9.70 10.93 -10.91
CA MET A 146 10.07 11.98 -9.95
C MET A 146 11.23 11.60 -9.02
N TYR A 147 11.73 10.38 -9.10
CA TYR A 147 12.84 9.89 -8.27
C TYR A 147 13.91 9.20 -9.12
N ASP A 148 15.13 9.10 -8.60
CA ASP A 148 16.21 8.39 -9.25
C ASP A 148 16.13 6.89 -8.97
N ARG A 149 16.01 6.08 -10.02
CA ARG A 149 15.91 4.64 -9.90
C ARG A 149 17.19 3.95 -9.44
N GLU A 150 18.36 4.54 -9.68
CA GLU A 150 19.62 4.01 -9.16
C GLU A 150 19.68 4.13 -7.63
N GLN A 151 19.02 5.16 -7.08
CA GLN A 151 18.92 5.38 -5.64
C GLN A 151 17.77 4.61 -5.00
N TYR A 152 16.62 4.54 -5.69
CA TYR A 152 15.39 3.92 -5.19
C TYR A 152 14.96 2.79 -6.11
N SER A 153 15.26 1.55 -5.71
CA SER A 153 15.02 0.36 -6.52
C SER A 153 13.57 -0.15 -6.49
N TRP A 154 12.61 0.67 -6.07
CA TRP A 154 11.22 0.28 -5.86
C TRP A 154 10.43 0.01 -7.14
N GLY A 155 9.55 -1.00 -7.07
CA GLY A 155 8.54 -1.26 -8.10
C GLY A 155 7.28 -0.39 -7.90
N LYS A 156 6.34 -0.49 -8.85
CA LYS A 156 5.11 0.33 -8.80
C LYS A 156 4.20 0.00 -7.61
N ILE A 157 4.24 -1.21 -7.08
CA ILE A 157 3.58 -1.54 -5.79
C ILE A 157 4.10 -0.61 -4.68
N GLY A 158 5.41 -0.42 -4.58
CA GLY A 158 6.01 0.51 -3.62
C GLY A 158 5.60 1.97 -3.85
N MET A 159 5.48 2.38 -5.12
CA MET A 159 5.08 3.74 -5.49
C MET A 159 3.62 4.03 -5.17
N TRP A 160 2.71 3.09 -5.47
CA TRP A 160 1.30 3.22 -5.10
C TRP A 160 1.10 3.20 -3.58
N ALA A 161 1.84 2.38 -2.86
CA ALA A 161 1.86 2.36 -1.39
C ALA A 161 2.35 3.70 -0.81
N PHE A 162 3.42 4.26 -1.38
CA PHE A 162 3.91 5.59 -1.01
C PHE A 162 2.84 6.67 -1.26
N GLY A 163 2.15 6.63 -2.41
CA GLY A 163 1.04 7.54 -2.71
C GLY A 163 -0.09 7.47 -1.67
N ALA A 164 -0.48 6.26 -1.24
CA ALA A 164 -1.48 6.07 -0.19
C ALA A 164 -1.04 6.67 1.15
N SER A 165 0.23 6.51 1.54
CA SER A 165 0.79 7.14 2.73
C SER A 165 0.81 8.67 2.63
N ARG A 166 1.02 9.25 1.43
CA ARG A 166 0.95 10.71 1.22
C ARG A 166 -0.48 11.25 1.35
N VAL A 167 -1.47 10.50 0.87
CA VAL A 167 -2.89 10.84 1.13
C VAL A 167 -3.19 10.82 2.63
N LEU A 168 -2.68 9.83 3.36
CA LEU A 168 -2.82 9.78 4.82
C LEU A 168 -2.15 10.98 5.50
N ASP A 169 -0.94 11.40 5.08
CA ASP A 169 -0.27 12.58 5.63
C ASP A 169 -1.17 13.82 5.59
N TYR A 170 -1.83 14.06 4.45
CA TYR A 170 -2.76 15.17 4.31
C TYR A 170 -4.02 14.97 5.17
N LEU A 171 -4.61 13.77 5.15
CA LEU A 171 -5.85 13.50 5.87
C LEU A 171 -5.70 13.62 7.39
N LEU A 172 -4.52 13.31 7.93
CA LEU A 172 -4.22 13.50 9.36
C LEU A 172 -4.16 14.99 9.78
N THR A 173 -4.10 15.92 8.83
CA THR A 173 -4.24 17.36 9.13
C THR A 173 -5.70 17.82 9.24
N ARG A 174 -6.65 16.96 8.83
CA ARG A 174 -8.08 17.27 8.79
C ARG A 174 -8.75 16.95 10.13
N PRO A 175 -9.40 17.90 10.77
CA PRO A 175 -10.03 17.69 12.08
C PRO A 175 -11.21 16.72 12.04
N GLU A 176 -11.78 16.45 10.85
CA GLU A 176 -12.90 15.52 10.67
C GLU A 176 -12.46 14.04 10.67
N ILE A 177 -11.15 13.77 10.59
CA ILE A 177 -10.60 12.42 10.48
C ILE A 177 -10.05 11.95 11.83
N ASP A 178 -10.48 10.77 12.26
CA ASP A 178 -9.86 10.04 13.37
C ASP A 178 -8.61 9.31 12.87
N GLY A 179 -7.47 9.95 13.07
CA GLY A 179 -6.16 9.44 12.60
C GLY A 179 -5.67 8.18 13.32
N GLU A 180 -6.25 7.82 14.47
CA GLU A 180 -5.89 6.61 15.21
C GLU A 180 -6.49 5.34 14.59
N ASN A 181 -7.48 5.48 13.69
CA ASN A 181 -8.24 4.38 13.11
C ASN A 181 -8.28 4.48 11.59
N ALA A 182 -7.11 4.37 10.95
CA ALA A 182 -6.97 4.33 9.50
C ALA A 182 -6.75 2.90 8.99
N ALA A 183 -7.42 2.53 7.89
CA ALA A 183 -7.23 1.29 7.15
C ALA A 183 -6.83 1.58 5.71
N VAL A 184 -5.95 0.75 5.13
CA VAL A 184 -5.67 0.75 3.69
C VAL A 184 -6.21 -0.53 3.07
N ILE A 185 -6.89 -0.40 1.92
CA ILE A 185 -7.56 -1.52 1.24
C ILE A 185 -7.27 -1.50 -0.25
N GLY A 186 -7.14 -2.70 -0.83
CA GLY A 186 -6.99 -2.90 -2.27
C GLY A 186 -7.36 -4.30 -2.72
N HIS A 187 -7.51 -4.45 -4.03
CA HIS A 187 -7.79 -5.73 -4.71
C HIS A 187 -6.66 -6.11 -5.65
N SER A 188 -6.35 -7.41 -5.79
CA SER A 188 -5.35 -7.95 -6.70
C SER A 188 -3.97 -7.30 -6.44
N ARG A 189 -3.28 -6.73 -7.46
CA ARG A 189 -2.00 -6.03 -7.25
C ARG A 189 -2.12 -4.82 -6.32
N LEU A 190 -3.29 -4.18 -6.24
CA LEU A 190 -3.54 -3.13 -5.25
C LEU A 190 -3.78 -3.71 -3.85
N GLY A 191 -4.20 -4.97 -3.73
CA GLY A 191 -4.19 -5.72 -2.48
C GLY A 191 -2.77 -6.00 -1.97
N LYS A 192 -1.83 -6.35 -2.88
CA LYS A 192 -0.39 -6.41 -2.56
C LYS A 192 0.11 -5.05 -2.06
N THR A 193 -0.31 -3.98 -2.76
CA THR A 193 0.02 -2.59 -2.40
C THR A 193 -0.50 -2.21 -1.02
N ALA A 194 -1.74 -2.60 -0.68
CA ALA A 194 -2.32 -2.33 0.63
C ALA A 194 -1.55 -3.02 1.76
N LEU A 195 -1.17 -4.29 1.57
CA LEU A 195 -0.33 -5.02 2.54
C LEU A 195 1.04 -4.36 2.70
N TRP A 196 1.72 -4.05 1.60
CA TRP A 196 3.02 -3.40 1.66
C TRP A 196 2.95 -1.99 2.28
N CYS A 197 1.89 -1.23 1.99
CA CYS A 197 1.63 0.06 2.60
C CYS A 197 1.48 -0.06 4.13
N ALA A 198 0.61 -0.95 4.61
CA ALA A 198 0.39 -1.16 6.04
C ALA A 198 1.63 -1.70 6.76
N ALA A 199 2.45 -2.53 6.10
CA ALA A 199 3.70 -3.02 6.66
C ALA A 199 4.75 -1.92 6.87
N GLN A 200 4.80 -0.91 5.98
CA GLN A 200 5.78 0.17 6.05
C GLN A 200 5.30 1.38 6.87
N ASP A 201 3.99 1.60 6.96
CA ASP A 201 3.38 2.77 7.61
C ASP A 201 2.43 2.34 8.73
N GLU A 202 2.95 2.31 9.95
CA GLU A 202 2.24 1.86 11.15
C GLU A 202 1.02 2.73 11.54
N ARG A 203 0.82 3.88 10.87
CA ARG A 203 -0.37 4.70 11.05
C ARG A 203 -1.61 4.04 10.44
N PHE A 204 -1.41 3.13 9.48
CA PHE A 204 -2.47 2.22 9.04
C PHE A 204 -2.58 1.05 10.02
N ARG A 205 -3.60 1.08 10.86
CA ARG A 205 -3.92 0.01 11.82
C ARG A 205 -4.37 -1.29 11.16
N PHE A 206 -4.90 -1.19 9.94
CA PHE A 206 -5.44 -2.32 9.19
C PHE A 206 -4.97 -2.29 7.75
N GLY A 207 -4.42 -3.40 7.29
CA GLY A 207 -4.16 -3.68 5.87
C GLY A 207 -5.17 -4.70 5.37
N ILE A 208 -6.06 -4.28 4.45
CA ILE A 208 -7.12 -5.14 3.92
C ILE A 208 -6.77 -5.50 2.47
N SER A 209 -6.53 -6.80 2.26
CA SER A 209 -6.11 -7.34 0.97
C SER A 209 -7.16 -8.30 0.44
N ASN A 210 -7.72 -7.99 -0.72
CA ASN A 210 -8.61 -8.88 -1.43
C ASN A 210 -7.89 -9.50 -2.62
N ASP A 211 -7.81 -10.84 -2.66
CA ASP A 211 -7.30 -11.63 -3.79
C ASP A 211 -5.91 -11.19 -4.30
N SER A 212 -4.97 -10.97 -3.38
CA SER A 212 -3.66 -10.41 -3.72
C SER A 212 -2.67 -11.40 -4.33
N GLY A 213 -2.87 -12.71 -4.23
CA GLY A 213 -2.06 -13.72 -4.91
C GLY A 213 -0.57 -13.71 -4.54
N SER A 214 0.27 -14.21 -5.45
CA SER A 214 1.73 -14.22 -5.33
C SER A 214 2.30 -12.82 -5.23
N GLY A 215 3.25 -12.59 -4.32
CA GLY A 215 3.72 -11.25 -4.00
C GLY A 215 2.70 -10.41 -3.22
N GLY A 216 1.74 -11.06 -2.56
CA GLY A 216 0.74 -10.50 -1.69
C GLY A 216 0.51 -11.39 -0.48
N ALA A 217 -0.66 -12.02 -0.33
CA ALA A 217 -0.97 -12.90 0.80
C ALA A 217 -0.78 -14.40 0.50
N ALA A 218 -0.49 -14.78 -0.74
CA ALA A 218 -0.33 -16.20 -1.09
C ALA A 218 1.02 -16.74 -0.65
N TYR A 219 1.00 -17.88 0.04
CA TYR A 219 2.19 -18.56 0.51
C TYR A 219 2.99 -19.17 -0.66
N GLY A 220 4.24 -18.71 -0.86
CA GLY A 220 5.07 -19.05 -2.03
C GLY A 220 5.79 -20.39 -1.93
N HIS A 221 6.18 -20.83 -0.72
CA HIS A 221 6.92 -22.09 -0.52
C HIS A 221 6.05 -23.35 -0.67
N ALA A 222 4.75 -23.24 -0.51
CA ALA A 222 3.82 -24.34 -0.74
C ALA A 222 3.41 -24.40 -2.22
N LYS A 223 3.89 -25.42 -2.93
CA LYS A 223 3.39 -25.72 -4.27
C LYS A 223 2.01 -26.36 -4.16
N VAL A 224 0.96 -25.57 -4.27
CA VAL A 224 -0.40 -26.04 -4.43
C VAL A 224 -0.77 -25.88 -5.91
N GLU A 225 -1.32 -26.95 -6.52
CA GLU A 225 -1.76 -26.90 -7.91
C GLU A 225 -2.82 -25.80 -8.10
N GLY A 226 -2.62 -24.95 -9.09
CA GLY A 226 -3.51 -23.81 -9.38
C GLY A 226 -3.15 -22.50 -8.66
N ASN A 227 -2.18 -22.50 -7.75
CA ASN A 227 -1.70 -21.25 -7.15
C ASN A 227 -0.91 -20.41 -8.16
N GLU A 228 -1.10 -19.09 -8.10
CA GLU A 228 -0.23 -18.13 -8.78
C GLU A 228 1.19 -18.22 -8.20
N MET A 229 2.18 -18.30 -9.07
CA MET A 229 3.60 -18.35 -8.72
C MET A 229 4.29 -17.05 -9.14
N ILE A 230 5.53 -16.82 -8.67
CA ILE A 230 6.32 -15.64 -9.03
C ILE A 230 6.39 -15.45 -10.55
N LYS A 231 6.61 -16.54 -11.30
CA LYS A 231 6.67 -16.50 -12.77
C LYS A 231 5.40 -15.92 -13.42
N ASP A 232 4.23 -16.20 -12.85
CA ASP A 232 2.95 -15.76 -13.40
C ASP A 232 2.77 -14.25 -13.15
N SER A 233 3.09 -13.79 -11.95
CA SER A 233 3.05 -12.39 -11.58
C SER A 233 4.08 -11.55 -12.37
N ILE A 234 5.33 -12.04 -12.51
CA ILE A 234 6.39 -11.35 -13.26
C ILE A 234 6.13 -11.36 -14.76
N TYR A 235 5.53 -12.41 -15.32
CA TYR A 235 5.22 -12.47 -16.75
C TYR A 235 4.29 -11.32 -17.19
N TYR A 236 3.29 -10.99 -16.37
CA TYR A 236 2.34 -9.93 -16.68
C TYR A 236 2.75 -8.55 -16.15
N PHE A 237 3.40 -8.48 -14.99
CA PHE A 237 3.61 -7.25 -14.23
C PHE A 237 5.03 -7.12 -13.66
N PRO A 238 6.09 -7.24 -14.48
CA PRO A 238 7.48 -7.22 -13.99
C PRO A 238 7.85 -5.89 -13.30
N TYR A 239 7.22 -4.79 -13.71
CA TYR A 239 7.45 -3.45 -13.18
C TYR A 239 6.83 -3.20 -11.80
N CYS A 240 5.97 -4.11 -11.32
CA CYS A 240 5.34 -4.00 -10.01
C CYS A 240 6.33 -4.21 -8.86
N TYR A 241 7.43 -4.91 -9.10
CA TYR A 241 8.40 -5.34 -8.11
C TYR A 241 9.77 -4.68 -8.33
N CYS A 242 10.71 -4.87 -7.39
CA CYS A 242 12.10 -4.46 -7.58
C CYS A 242 12.80 -5.32 -8.65
N GLU A 243 13.93 -4.83 -9.15
CA GLU A 243 14.70 -5.50 -10.23
C GLU A 243 15.21 -6.89 -9.84
N LYS A 244 15.36 -7.18 -8.55
CA LYS A 244 15.82 -8.47 -8.07
C LYS A 244 14.74 -9.56 -8.09
N TYR A 245 13.48 -9.20 -7.86
CA TYR A 245 12.39 -10.17 -7.70
C TYR A 245 12.25 -11.16 -8.85
N PRO A 246 12.41 -10.77 -10.14
CA PRO A 246 12.39 -11.72 -11.26
C PRO A 246 13.43 -12.83 -11.20
N SER A 247 14.54 -12.66 -10.48
CA SER A 247 15.55 -13.71 -10.33
C SER A 247 15.04 -14.93 -9.55
N TRP A 248 13.95 -14.79 -8.83
CA TRP A 248 13.31 -15.86 -8.06
C TRP A 248 12.33 -16.71 -8.88
N MET A 249 12.08 -16.39 -10.18
CA MET A 249 11.21 -17.19 -11.02
C MET A 249 11.67 -18.63 -11.12
N GLY A 250 10.80 -19.57 -10.72
CA GLY A 250 11.11 -21.01 -10.66
C GLY A 250 11.90 -21.44 -9.42
N HIS A 251 12.29 -20.50 -8.57
CA HIS A 251 13.02 -20.70 -7.33
C HIS A 251 12.18 -20.25 -6.11
N ASP A 252 10.86 -20.22 -6.25
CA ASP A 252 9.93 -19.74 -5.23
C ASP A 252 10.18 -20.38 -3.84
N HIS A 253 10.59 -21.65 -3.82
CA HIS A 253 10.89 -22.39 -2.59
C HIS A 253 12.27 -22.10 -1.96
N GLU A 254 13.07 -21.28 -2.60
CA GLU A 254 14.40 -20.85 -2.15
C GLU A 254 14.40 -19.39 -1.65
N LEU A 255 13.23 -18.70 -1.70
CA LEU A 255 13.11 -17.35 -1.19
C LEU A 255 13.59 -17.26 0.27
N PRO A 256 14.34 -16.21 0.64
CA PRO A 256 14.76 -16.00 2.01
C PRO A 256 13.62 -15.50 2.91
N PHE A 257 12.41 -15.36 2.36
CA PHE A 257 11.17 -14.93 3.03
C PHE A 257 9.98 -15.66 2.46
N ASP A 258 8.82 -15.53 3.09
CA ASP A 258 7.52 -15.86 2.50
C ASP A 258 6.47 -14.85 3.01
N GLN A 259 5.29 -14.83 2.40
CA GLN A 259 4.28 -13.78 2.62
C GLN A 259 3.71 -13.74 4.04
N HIS A 260 3.86 -14.80 4.83
CA HIS A 260 3.54 -14.78 6.27
C HIS A 260 4.42 -13.76 7.03
N LEU A 261 5.65 -13.48 6.57
CA LEU A 261 6.50 -12.44 7.15
C LEU A 261 5.96 -11.03 6.84
N LEU A 262 5.44 -10.81 5.61
CA LEU A 262 4.76 -9.56 5.26
C LEU A 262 3.54 -9.33 6.16
N LEU A 263 2.68 -10.35 6.32
CA LEU A 263 1.49 -10.26 7.16
C LEU A 263 1.85 -10.00 8.63
N ALA A 264 2.89 -10.66 9.13
CA ALA A 264 3.37 -10.46 10.50
C ALA A 264 3.95 -9.04 10.72
N ALA A 265 4.57 -8.45 9.69
CA ALA A 265 5.06 -7.08 9.78
C ALA A 265 3.94 -6.01 9.89
N ILE A 266 2.69 -6.37 9.56
CA ILE A 266 1.49 -5.52 9.74
C ILE A 266 0.89 -5.72 11.13
N ALA A 267 1.10 -6.88 11.76
CA ALA A 267 0.50 -7.20 13.03
C ALA A 267 0.86 -6.16 14.10
N PRO A 268 -0.11 -5.80 14.97
CA PRO A 268 0.10 -4.78 15.98
C PRO A 268 1.24 -5.13 16.90
N LEU A 269 1.97 -4.12 17.27
CA LEU A 269 3.10 -4.14 18.18
C LEU A 269 2.63 -4.12 19.64
#